data_54ae4fa883dc3609e70ec5b90c63a6fb
#
_entry.id   54ae4fa883dc3609e70ec5b90c63a6fb
#
_cell.length_a   1.000
_cell.length_b   1.000
_cell.length_c   1.000
_cell.angle_alpha   90.00
_cell.angle_beta   90.00
_cell.angle_gamma   90.00
#
_symmetry.space_group_name_H-M   'P 1'
#
loop_
_entity.id
_entity.type
_entity.pdbx_description
1 polymer ?
#
loop_
_entity_poly.entity_id
_entity_poly.type
_entity_poly.pdbx_seq_one_letter_code
_entity_poly.pdbx_strand_id
1 'polypeptide(L)'
;MKRLASLLLASALALTAAGCAGQNPAASTQSGPPEAVESGKSSVAYVEELRIGTTAAIDGANVMTENGIFGKLNYNAVVTAPFVVTDENGKVQPFFMTGWELSGDLNTITATFATDQGLTWHDGEPVTMDDVVFTFQYLIDRKSSYCSGLTGVEAVNETTATLTLTDGKAFTMLNSMANFVTLRPEHVWSKVEGEYAEYTGEDAAIGCGPYKLTGVDEEAQSMTLEAVSDTYMGQELTVRKLTVRTYDSHDALVMALRSGEVDAM
;
A
#
# COMPACT_ATOMS: atom_id res chain seq x y z
N MET A 1 -3.59 -4.35 -26.19
CA MET A 1 -3.58 -3.61 -24.93
C MET A 1 -4.46 -4.39 -23.97
N LYS A 2 -3.88 -5.32 -23.24
CA LYS A 2 -4.58 -6.20 -22.29
C LYS A 2 -4.58 -5.50 -20.93
N ARG A 3 -5.76 -5.36 -20.36
CA ARG A 3 -6.02 -4.72 -19.08
C ARG A 3 -5.27 -5.49 -17.97
N LEU A 4 -4.33 -4.83 -17.30
CA LEU A 4 -3.77 -5.31 -16.04
C LEU A 4 -4.82 -5.09 -14.94
N ALA A 5 -5.36 -6.18 -14.46
CA ALA A 5 -6.32 -6.19 -13.36
C ALA A 5 -5.56 -6.10 -12.03
N SER A 6 -5.93 -5.12 -11.28
CA SER A 6 -5.99 -4.97 -9.81
C SER A 6 -5.24 -5.98 -8.96
N LEU A 7 -4.19 -5.55 -8.27
CA LEU A 7 -3.59 -6.24 -7.13
C LEU A 7 -3.13 -5.24 -6.07
N LEU A 8 -4.11 -4.62 -5.42
CA LEU A 8 -3.92 -4.08 -4.10
C LEU A 8 -4.88 -4.82 -3.18
N LEU A 9 -4.35 -5.62 -2.28
CA LEU A 9 -5.08 -6.37 -1.24
C LEU A 9 -6.18 -7.31 -1.75
N ALA A 10 -5.86 -8.22 -2.64
CA ALA A 10 -6.77 -9.31 -2.99
C ALA A 10 -6.05 -10.65 -2.90
N SER A 11 -5.56 -11.03 -1.72
CA SER A 11 -5.58 -12.43 -1.32
C SER A 11 -6.99 -12.75 -0.83
N ALA A 12 -7.98 -12.63 -1.73
CA ALA A 12 -9.31 -13.11 -1.48
C ALA A 12 -9.27 -14.63 -1.45
N LEU A 13 -9.45 -15.20 -0.27
CA LEU A 13 -9.79 -16.60 -0.09
C LEU A 13 -11.09 -16.90 -0.85
N ALA A 14 -10.96 -17.49 -2.02
CA ALA A 14 -12.10 -18.17 -2.67
C ALA A 14 -12.30 -19.50 -1.95
N LEU A 15 -13.18 -19.55 -0.95
CA LEU A 15 -13.72 -20.81 -0.45
C LEU A 15 -14.72 -21.35 -1.48
N THR A 16 -14.29 -22.27 -2.32
CA THR A 16 -15.20 -23.10 -3.11
C THR A 16 -15.74 -24.21 -2.22
N ALA A 17 -16.98 -24.09 -1.80
CA ALA A 17 -17.75 -25.21 -1.24
C ALA A 17 -18.09 -26.17 -2.37
N ALA A 18 -17.42 -27.31 -2.43
CA ALA A 18 -17.78 -28.41 -3.28
C ALA A 18 -18.95 -29.19 -2.65
N GLY A 19 -20.15 -28.99 -3.18
CA GLY A 19 -21.31 -29.84 -2.90
C GLY A 19 -21.46 -30.87 -4.02
N CYS A 20 -21.22 -32.15 -3.74
CA CYS A 20 -21.55 -33.27 -4.63
C CYS A 20 -23.04 -33.56 -4.63
N ALA A 21 -23.65 -33.58 -5.77
CA ALA A 21 -24.76 -34.52 -6.06
C ALA A 21 -24.91 -34.67 -7.57
N GLY A 22 -24.88 -35.93 -8.01
CA GLY A 22 -24.83 -36.32 -9.39
C GLY A 22 -26.19 -36.42 -10.06
N GLN A 23 -26.12 -36.67 -11.36
CA GLN A 23 -26.90 -37.44 -12.33
C GLN A 23 -27.24 -36.66 -13.59
N ASN A 24 -26.62 -37.08 -14.69
CA ASN A 24 -27.11 -36.92 -16.08
C ASN A 24 -28.32 -37.83 -16.35
N PRO A 25 -29.23 -37.63 -17.37
CA PRO A 25 -28.79 -37.57 -18.75
C PRO A 25 -29.68 -36.76 -19.75
N ALA A 26 -29.19 -36.70 -20.95
CA ALA A 26 -29.87 -36.65 -22.26
C ALA A 26 -29.95 -35.30 -22.99
N ALA A 27 -29.36 -35.36 -24.17
CA ALA A 27 -29.22 -34.34 -25.20
C ALA A 27 -30.56 -33.93 -25.83
N SER A 28 -30.65 -32.64 -26.23
CA SER A 28 -31.35 -32.23 -27.43
C SER A 28 -30.69 -30.97 -28.01
N THR A 29 -30.23 -31.09 -29.23
CA THR A 29 -29.71 -30.06 -30.11
C THR A 29 -30.81 -29.06 -30.51
N GLN A 30 -30.59 -27.78 -30.28
CA GLN A 30 -31.17 -26.71 -31.10
C GLN A 30 -30.13 -25.58 -31.28
N SER A 31 -29.73 -25.39 -32.52
CA SER A 31 -28.89 -24.33 -33.01
C SER A 31 -29.73 -23.04 -33.18
N GLY A 32 -29.53 -22.07 -32.31
CA GLY A 32 -29.92 -20.67 -32.51
C GLY A 32 -28.66 -19.80 -32.69
N PRO A 33 -28.73 -18.65 -33.37
CA PRO A 33 -27.58 -17.80 -33.54
C PRO A 33 -27.14 -17.24 -32.18
N PRO A 34 -25.82 -16.95 -32.00
CA PRO A 34 -25.32 -16.45 -30.70
C PRO A 34 -25.93 -15.09 -30.42
N GLU A 35 -26.73 -14.99 -29.38
CA GLU A 35 -27.10 -13.72 -28.77
C GLU A 35 -25.84 -13.02 -28.32
N ALA A 36 -25.78 -11.73 -28.65
CA ALA A 36 -24.72 -10.85 -28.17
C ALA A 36 -24.69 -10.88 -26.64
N VAL A 37 -23.60 -11.39 -26.08
CA VAL A 37 -23.34 -11.29 -24.65
C VAL A 37 -23.20 -9.80 -24.35
N GLU A 38 -24.22 -9.18 -23.79
CA GLU A 38 -24.10 -7.89 -23.14
C GLU A 38 -22.98 -8.02 -22.10
N SER A 39 -21.97 -7.17 -22.25
CA SER A 39 -20.91 -7.00 -21.25
C SER A 39 -21.56 -6.52 -19.97
N GLY A 40 -22.00 -7.43 -19.12
CA GLY A 40 -22.48 -7.11 -17.80
C GLY A 40 -21.38 -6.30 -17.09
N LYS A 41 -21.68 -5.05 -16.75
CA LYS A 41 -20.93 -4.32 -15.75
C LYS A 41 -20.91 -5.19 -14.51
N SER A 42 -19.74 -5.76 -14.19
CA SER A 42 -19.52 -6.40 -12.90
C SER A 42 -19.81 -5.32 -11.85
N SER A 43 -20.91 -5.44 -11.14
CA SER A 43 -21.18 -4.58 -9.99
C SER A 43 -20.15 -4.97 -8.93
N VAL A 44 -19.16 -4.14 -8.74
CA VAL A 44 -18.19 -4.33 -7.65
C VAL A 44 -18.98 -4.25 -6.36
N ALA A 45 -18.93 -5.32 -5.55
CA ALA A 45 -19.56 -5.32 -4.24
C ALA A 45 -18.71 -4.49 -3.29
N TYR A 46 -19.28 -3.43 -2.74
CA TYR A 46 -18.63 -2.62 -1.71
C TYR A 46 -18.85 -3.27 -0.34
N VAL A 47 -17.78 -3.24 0.46
CA VAL A 47 -17.78 -3.68 1.85
C VAL A 47 -17.70 -2.44 2.73
N GLU A 48 -18.71 -2.22 3.58
CA GLU A 48 -18.74 -1.05 4.47
C GLU A 48 -17.60 -1.07 5.48
N GLU A 49 -17.33 -2.23 6.06
CA GLU A 49 -16.26 -2.42 7.04
C GLU A 49 -15.60 -3.79 6.87
N LEU A 50 -14.26 -3.80 6.84
CA LEU A 50 -13.45 -5.01 6.95
C LEU A 50 -12.72 -4.98 8.29
N ARG A 51 -13.00 -5.99 9.12
CA ARG A 51 -12.40 -6.14 10.45
C ARG A 51 -11.20 -7.08 10.36
N ILE A 52 -10.04 -6.57 10.73
CA ILE A 52 -8.77 -7.28 10.63
C ILE A 52 -8.22 -7.52 12.02
N GLY A 53 -7.89 -8.78 12.32
CA GLY A 53 -7.20 -9.13 13.54
C GLY A 53 -5.69 -9.24 13.34
N THR A 54 -4.93 -8.88 14.37
CA THR A 54 -3.47 -8.99 14.37
C THR A 54 -2.96 -9.36 15.77
N THR A 55 -1.69 -9.76 15.88
CA THR A 55 -0.96 -9.87 17.16
C THR A 55 0.10 -8.79 17.33
N ALA A 56 0.24 -7.86 16.38
CA ALA A 56 1.11 -6.71 16.52
C ALA A 56 0.44 -5.65 17.42
N ALA A 57 1.21 -5.06 18.32
CA ALA A 57 0.72 -4.00 19.18
C ALA A 57 0.38 -2.74 18.37
N ILE A 58 -0.70 -2.05 18.77
CA ILE A 58 -1.04 -0.71 18.30
C ILE A 58 -0.44 0.26 19.32
N ASP A 59 0.64 0.92 18.93
CA ASP A 59 1.51 1.75 19.77
C ASP A 59 1.49 3.22 19.37
N GLY A 60 0.37 3.68 18.85
CA GLY A 60 0.13 5.07 18.46
C GLY A 60 -0.19 5.27 16.99
N ALA A 61 -0.22 6.52 16.59
CA ALA A 61 -0.59 6.96 15.24
C ALA A 61 0.62 7.27 14.34
N ASN A 62 1.85 7.19 14.85
CA ASN A 62 3.04 7.57 14.11
C ASN A 62 3.42 6.52 13.04
N VAL A 63 3.26 6.90 11.77
CA VAL A 63 3.59 6.05 10.61
C VAL A 63 5.08 5.78 10.42
N MET A 64 5.94 6.47 11.17
CA MET A 64 7.39 6.32 11.12
C MET A 64 7.95 5.35 12.16
N THR A 65 7.10 4.78 13.04
CA THR A 65 7.55 3.79 14.02
C THR A 65 8.04 2.52 13.34
N GLU A 66 9.20 2.02 13.76
CA GLU A 66 9.76 0.75 13.26
C GLU A 66 9.18 -0.46 13.99
N ASN A 67 8.56 -0.24 15.14
CA ASN A 67 7.89 -1.24 15.97
C ASN A 67 6.37 -1.08 15.87
N GLY A 68 5.64 -2.05 16.39
CA GLY A 68 4.19 -2.00 16.35
C GLY A 68 3.60 -2.28 14.96
N ILE A 69 2.37 -1.80 14.75
CA ILE A 69 1.58 -2.19 13.59
C ILE A 69 2.10 -1.56 12.29
N PHE A 70 2.56 -0.31 12.33
CA PHE A 70 3.05 0.37 11.13
C PHE A 70 4.38 -0.20 10.64
N GLY A 71 5.32 -0.48 11.54
CA GLY A 71 6.62 -1.04 11.17
C GLY A 71 6.58 -2.52 10.84
N LYS A 72 5.89 -3.34 11.68
CA LYS A 72 5.91 -4.80 11.55
C LYS A 72 5.00 -5.36 10.46
N LEU A 73 3.87 -4.70 10.17
CA LEU A 73 2.86 -5.20 9.25
C LEU A 73 2.71 -4.36 7.97
N ASN A 74 3.64 -3.40 7.74
CA ASN A 74 3.58 -2.50 6.59
C ASN A 74 2.24 -1.76 6.43
N TYR A 75 1.50 -1.52 7.51
CA TYR A 75 0.27 -0.71 7.43
C TYR A 75 0.55 0.73 7.00
N ASN A 76 1.81 1.17 7.11
CA ASN A 76 2.25 2.42 6.50
C ASN A 76 1.98 2.44 4.99
N ALA A 77 2.08 1.33 4.26
CA ALA A 77 1.76 1.27 2.83
C ALA A 77 0.26 1.46 2.52
N VAL A 78 -0.62 1.34 3.52
CA VAL A 78 -2.05 1.62 3.40
C VAL A 78 -2.35 3.10 3.66
N VAL A 79 -1.62 3.71 4.60
CA VAL A 79 -1.75 5.13 4.99
C VAL A 79 -0.89 6.03 4.12
N THR A 80 0.27 5.54 3.65
CA THR A 80 1.20 6.26 2.77
C THR A 80 1.28 5.57 1.41
N ALA A 81 1.83 6.24 0.40
CA ALA A 81 2.01 5.64 -0.92
C ALA A 81 3.36 4.89 -1.01
N PRO A 82 3.38 3.60 -1.41
CA PRO A 82 4.63 2.95 -1.82
C PRO A 82 5.08 3.51 -3.18
N PHE A 83 6.38 3.53 -3.42
CA PHE A 83 6.91 4.00 -4.72
C PHE A 83 6.59 3.03 -5.85
N VAL A 84 6.76 1.76 -5.60
CA VAL A 84 6.46 0.65 -6.51
C VAL A 84 5.84 -0.49 -5.70
N VAL A 85 5.21 -1.43 -6.39
CA VAL A 85 4.63 -2.63 -5.77
C VAL A 85 5.19 -3.88 -6.43
N THR A 86 4.96 -5.05 -5.84
CA THR A 86 5.28 -6.33 -6.48
C THR A 86 4.01 -7.05 -6.93
N ASP A 87 4.05 -7.65 -8.12
CA ASP A 87 2.95 -8.51 -8.59
C ASP A 87 3.02 -9.92 -7.96
N GLU A 88 2.06 -10.75 -8.30
CA GLU A 88 1.95 -12.14 -7.82
C GLU A 88 3.16 -13.04 -8.15
N ASN A 89 4.01 -12.62 -9.10
CA ASN A 89 5.23 -13.31 -9.49
C ASN A 89 6.48 -12.69 -8.82
N GLY A 90 6.30 -11.70 -7.92
CA GLY A 90 7.38 -10.97 -7.27
C GLY A 90 8.07 -9.95 -8.18
N LYS A 91 7.49 -9.61 -9.33
CA LYS A 91 8.05 -8.61 -10.23
C LYS A 91 7.62 -7.21 -9.79
N VAL A 92 8.58 -6.29 -9.72
CA VAL A 92 8.33 -4.88 -9.42
C VAL A 92 7.48 -4.24 -10.51
N GLN A 93 6.44 -3.56 -10.10
CA GLN A 93 5.48 -2.85 -10.95
C GLN A 93 5.41 -1.38 -10.54
N PRO A 94 5.18 -0.47 -11.49
CA PRO A 94 4.95 0.94 -11.20
C PRO A 94 3.76 1.15 -10.26
N PHE A 95 3.89 2.16 -9.38
CA PHE A 95 2.79 2.68 -8.57
C PHE A 95 2.91 4.21 -8.48
N PHE A 96 3.34 4.81 -7.34
CA PHE A 96 3.62 6.24 -7.28
C PHE A 96 4.81 6.63 -8.18
N MET A 97 5.85 5.79 -8.24
CA MET A 97 6.87 5.85 -9.29
C MET A 97 6.31 5.17 -10.54
N THR A 98 5.92 5.97 -11.53
CA THR A 98 5.21 5.55 -12.74
C THR A 98 6.10 4.94 -13.81
N GLY A 99 7.41 5.17 -13.73
CA GLY A 99 8.39 4.60 -14.64
C GLY A 99 9.83 4.86 -14.19
N TRP A 100 10.77 4.10 -14.72
CA TRP A 100 12.20 4.28 -14.44
C TRP A 100 13.09 3.74 -15.55
N GLU A 101 14.29 4.30 -15.63
CA GLU A 101 15.39 3.83 -16.45
C GLU A 101 16.62 3.57 -15.58
N LEU A 102 17.37 2.52 -15.88
CA LEU A 102 18.58 2.15 -15.17
C LEU A 102 19.79 2.44 -16.05
N SER A 103 20.86 3.02 -15.48
CA SER A 103 22.14 3.15 -16.15
C SER A 103 22.77 1.76 -16.43
N GLY A 104 23.64 1.67 -17.43
CA GLY A 104 24.28 0.41 -17.81
C GLY A 104 25.17 -0.18 -16.72
N ASP A 105 25.69 0.64 -15.82
CA ASP A 105 26.48 0.24 -14.64
C ASP A 105 25.64 0.01 -13.38
N LEU A 106 24.31 0.20 -13.48
CA LEU A 106 23.34 0.06 -12.40
C LEU A 106 23.59 0.98 -11.18
N ASN A 107 24.27 2.10 -11.39
CA ASN A 107 24.54 3.09 -10.36
C ASN A 107 23.59 4.28 -10.39
N THR A 108 22.67 4.31 -11.36
CA THR A 108 21.70 5.41 -11.47
C THR A 108 20.31 4.86 -11.79
N ILE A 109 19.30 5.39 -11.12
CA ILE A 109 17.88 5.23 -11.46
C ILE A 109 17.36 6.62 -11.83
N THR A 110 16.93 6.82 -13.08
CA THR A 110 16.16 8.00 -13.46
C THR A 110 14.69 7.61 -13.41
N ALA A 111 13.91 8.22 -12.52
CA ALA A 111 12.55 7.79 -12.22
C ALA A 111 11.55 8.93 -12.43
N THR A 112 10.36 8.57 -12.91
CA THR A 112 9.21 9.47 -13.04
C THR A 112 8.19 9.15 -11.97
N PHE A 113 7.60 10.19 -11.35
CA PHE A 113 6.69 10.09 -10.23
C PHE A 113 5.34 10.76 -10.56
N ALA A 114 4.27 10.32 -9.89
CA ALA A 114 2.90 10.80 -10.09
C ALA A 114 2.61 12.14 -9.38
N THR A 115 3.57 13.03 -9.29
CA THR A 115 3.47 14.34 -8.62
C THR A 115 2.58 15.35 -9.37
N ASP A 116 2.26 15.10 -10.63
CA ASP A 116 1.39 15.92 -11.48
C ASP A 116 -0.06 15.38 -11.57
N GLN A 117 -0.39 14.30 -10.86
CA GLN A 117 -1.69 13.63 -10.94
C GLN A 117 -2.71 14.12 -9.89
N GLY A 118 -2.40 15.19 -9.18
CA GLY A 118 -3.32 15.78 -8.19
C GLY A 118 -3.46 14.96 -6.91
N LEU A 119 -2.47 14.10 -6.59
CA LEU A 119 -2.43 13.41 -5.32
C LEU A 119 -2.19 14.42 -4.18
N THR A 120 -2.94 14.27 -3.09
CA THR A 120 -2.79 15.10 -1.89
C THR A 120 -2.47 14.27 -0.67
N TRP A 121 -1.80 14.87 0.28
CA TRP A 121 -1.69 14.36 1.64
C TRP A 121 -3.07 14.37 2.33
N HIS A 122 -3.23 13.62 3.40
CA HIS A 122 -4.51 13.51 4.13
C HIS A 122 -4.95 14.79 4.83
N ASP A 123 -4.11 15.79 4.91
CA ASP A 123 -4.41 17.16 5.37
C ASP A 123 -4.78 18.12 4.25
N GLY A 124 -4.68 17.69 2.99
CA GLY A 124 -5.04 18.44 1.80
C GLY A 124 -3.87 19.12 1.08
N GLU A 125 -2.67 19.13 1.65
CA GLU A 125 -1.48 19.64 0.96
C GLU A 125 -1.14 18.77 -0.27
N PRO A 126 -0.65 19.36 -1.37
CA PRO A 126 -0.31 18.60 -2.56
C PRO A 126 0.95 17.74 -2.34
N VAL A 127 0.95 16.56 -2.94
CA VAL A 127 2.16 15.72 -3.03
C VAL A 127 3.04 16.27 -4.15
N THR A 128 4.28 16.58 -3.85
CA THR A 128 5.23 17.24 -4.76
C THR A 128 6.54 16.47 -4.91
N MET A 129 7.42 16.96 -5.81
CA MET A 129 8.77 16.42 -5.95
C MET A 129 9.64 16.70 -4.72
N ASP A 130 9.35 17.75 -3.95
CA ASP A 130 10.08 18.04 -2.70
C ASP A 130 9.87 16.92 -1.67
N ASP A 131 8.68 16.32 -1.59
CA ASP A 131 8.41 15.14 -0.75
C ASP A 131 9.22 13.92 -1.20
N VAL A 132 9.40 13.73 -2.51
CA VAL A 132 10.23 12.66 -3.08
C VAL A 132 11.70 12.86 -2.68
N VAL A 133 12.22 14.06 -2.92
CA VAL A 133 13.62 14.41 -2.57
C VAL A 133 13.82 14.28 -1.07
N PHE A 134 12.92 14.84 -0.26
CA PHE A 134 12.96 14.73 1.20
C PHE A 134 12.99 13.26 1.65
N THR A 135 12.12 12.42 1.11
CA THR A 135 12.06 11.00 1.47
C THR A 135 13.40 10.28 1.25
N PHE A 136 14.00 10.43 0.06
CA PHE A 136 15.26 9.77 -0.23
C PHE A 136 16.45 10.41 0.50
N GLN A 137 16.46 11.72 0.67
CA GLN A 137 17.49 12.40 1.46
C GLN A 137 17.47 11.95 2.92
N TYR A 138 16.30 11.84 3.53
CA TYR A 138 16.13 11.28 4.87
C TYR A 138 16.74 9.88 5.00
N LEU A 139 16.50 9.00 4.01
CA LEU A 139 17.03 7.63 4.02
C LEU A 139 18.58 7.62 3.87
N ILE A 140 19.13 8.55 3.08
CA ILE A 140 20.58 8.73 2.93
C ILE A 140 21.19 9.17 4.26
N ASP A 141 20.66 10.22 4.88
CA ASP A 141 21.19 10.82 6.11
C ASP A 141 21.16 9.82 7.28
N ARG A 142 20.12 8.99 7.33
CA ARG A 142 19.97 7.94 8.33
C ARG A 142 20.79 6.68 8.01
N LYS A 143 21.44 6.60 6.85
CA LYS A 143 22.15 5.41 6.39
C LYS A 143 21.26 4.17 6.47
N SER A 144 20.02 4.31 6.01
CA SER A 144 19.01 3.27 6.10
C SER A 144 19.49 1.98 5.46
N SER A 145 19.40 0.86 6.19
CA SER A 145 19.78 -0.45 5.69
C SER A 145 18.91 -0.89 4.50
N TYR A 146 17.68 -0.40 4.41
CA TYR A 146 16.77 -0.66 3.30
C TYR A 146 17.21 0.01 2.00
N CYS A 147 17.99 1.10 2.09
CA CYS A 147 18.49 1.86 0.95
C CYS A 147 20.02 1.81 0.85
N SER A 148 20.61 0.69 1.23
CA SER A 148 22.06 0.49 1.18
C SER A 148 22.60 0.73 -0.22
N GLY A 149 23.52 1.70 -0.34
CA GLY A 149 24.13 2.12 -1.60
C GLY A 149 23.51 3.36 -2.22
N LEU A 150 22.35 3.84 -1.75
CA LEU A 150 21.83 5.15 -2.14
C LEU A 150 22.71 6.26 -1.55
N THR A 151 23.20 7.15 -2.42
CA THR A 151 24.15 8.22 -2.05
C THR A 151 23.71 9.60 -2.47
N GLY A 152 22.70 9.72 -3.31
CA GLY A 152 22.19 10.99 -3.76
C GLY A 152 20.80 10.88 -4.37
N VAL A 153 20.05 11.98 -4.29
CA VAL A 153 18.79 12.22 -4.97
C VAL A 153 18.79 13.63 -5.51
N GLU A 154 18.37 13.82 -6.75
CA GLU A 154 18.30 15.11 -7.40
C GLU A 154 17.03 15.21 -8.24
N ALA A 155 16.22 16.24 -8.02
CA ALA A 155 15.08 16.54 -8.87
C ALA A 155 15.58 17.07 -10.22
N VAL A 156 15.14 16.46 -11.30
CA VAL A 156 15.40 16.92 -12.68
C VAL A 156 14.33 17.92 -13.12
N ASN A 157 13.09 17.68 -12.73
CA ASN A 157 11.94 18.53 -12.95
C ASN A 157 10.80 18.15 -11.97
N GLU A 158 9.60 18.70 -12.16
CA GLU A 158 8.45 18.50 -11.27
C GLU A 158 7.99 17.03 -11.16
N THR A 159 8.34 16.16 -12.11
CA THR A 159 7.92 14.75 -12.12
C THR A 159 9.06 13.76 -12.17
N THR A 160 10.30 14.19 -12.35
CA THR A 160 11.44 13.30 -12.58
C THR A 160 12.56 13.59 -11.59
N ALA A 161 13.10 12.55 -10.98
CA ALA A 161 14.31 12.62 -10.18
C ALA A 161 15.31 11.53 -10.56
N THR A 162 16.58 11.82 -10.27
CA THR A 162 17.70 10.87 -10.40
C THR A 162 18.15 10.42 -9.02
N LEU A 163 18.23 9.11 -8.84
CA LEU A 163 18.80 8.46 -7.66
C LEU A 163 20.18 7.94 -8.00
N THR A 164 21.18 8.35 -7.23
CA THR A 164 22.57 7.89 -7.39
C THR A 164 22.89 6.80 -6.38
N LEU A 165 23.42 5.70 -6.87
CA LEU A 165 23.77 4.52 -6.07
C LEU A 165 25.24 4.13 -6.26
N THR A 166 25.72 3.28 -5.37
CA THR A 166 27.02 2.62 -5.48
C THR A 166 26.86 1.13 -5.73
N ASP A 167 27.93 0.50 -6.23
CA ASP A 167 28.07 -0.96 -6.33
C ASP A 167 26.99 -1.66 -7.18
N GLY A 168 26.39 -0.98 -8.16
CA GLY A 168 25.40 -1.56 -9.07
C GLY A 168 24.08 -1.94 -8.39
N LYS A 169 23.67 -1.23 -7.33
CA LYS A 169 22.55 -1.63 -6.46
C LYS A 169 21.15 -1.18 -6.92
N ALA A 170 20.99 -0.75 -8.17
CA ALA A 170 19.70 -0.24 -8.65
C ALA A 170 18.55 -1.27 -8.50
N PHE A 171 18.78 -2.55 -8.81
CA PHE A 171 17.75 -3.58 -8.61
C PHE A 171 17.41 -3.82 -7.13
N THR A 172 18.42 -3.79 -6.24
CA THR A 172 18.19 -3.90 -4.80
C THR A 172 17.35 -2.74 -4.30
N MET A 173 17.63 -1.53 -4.80
CA MET A 173 16.87 -0.33 -4.45
C MET A 173 15.39 -0.43 -4.90
N LEU A 174 15.12 -0.90 -6.11
CA LEU A 174 13.74 -1.12 -6.58
C LEU A 174 12.97 -2.10 -5.67
N ASN A 175 13.59 -3.20 -5.27
CA ASN A 175 12.98 -4.15 -4.33
C ASN A 175 12.75 -3.52 -2.95
N SER A 176 13.66 -2.69 -2.48
CA SER A 176 13.49 -1.96 -1.21
C SER A 176 12.34 -0.98 -1.27
N MET A 177 12.18 -0.25 -2.38
CA MET A 177 11.06 0.65 -2.62
C MET A 177 9.71 -0.08 -2.62
N ALA A 178 9.66 -1.33 -3.07
CA ALA A 178 8.43 -2.11 -3.10
C ALA A 178 7.98 -2.60 -1.72
N ASN A 179 8.90 -2.73 -0.77
CA ASN A 179 8.62 -3.42 0.49
C ASN A 179 8.81 -2.56 1.73
N PHE A 180 9.69 -1.53 1.68
CA PHE A 180 10.15 -0.85 2.89
C PHE A 180 10.19 0.68 2.78
N VAL A 181 10.00 1.24 1.60
CA VAL A 181 10.12 2.69 1.39
C VAL A 181 8.77 3.25 0.95
N THR A 182 8.24 4.14 1.77
CA THR A 182 7.03 4.89 1.48
C THR A 182 7.31 6.39 1.45
N LEU A 183 6.49 7.12 0.73
CA LEU A 183 6.59 8.56 0.61
C LEU A 183 6.35 9.25 1.96
N ARG A 184 7.08 10.33 2.24
CA ARG A 184 7.00 11.11 3.48
C ARG A 184 6.67 12.56 3.20
N PRO A 185 5.70 13.17 3.93
CA PRO A 185 5.38 14.59 3.78
C PRO A 185 6.54 15.47 4.31
N GLU A 186 7.18 16.18 3.41
CA GLU A 186 8.26 17.14 3.77
C GLU A 186 7.75 18.20 4.74
N HIS A 187 6.56 18.76 4.48
CA HIS A 187 5.96 19.82 5.29
C HIS A 187 5.67 19.43 6.75
N VAL A 188 5.58 18.13 7.05
CA VAL A 188 5.45 17.60 8.42
C VAL A 188 6.83 17.31 9.00
N TRP A 189 7.55 16.42 8.35
CA TRP A 189 8.74 15.81 8.95
C TRP A 189 9.98 16.71 8.94
N SER A 190 10.06 17.71 8.06
CA SER A 190 11.15 18.70 8.07
C SER A 190 11.18 19.57 9.33
N LYS A 191 10.06 19.65 10.06
CA LYS A 191 9.90 20.46 11.27
C LYS A 191 10.15 19.67 12.56
N VAL A 192 10.24 18.34 12.45
CA VAL A 192 10.41 17.46 13.61
C VAL A 192 11.88 17.42 14.02
N GLU A 193 12.17 17.85 15.24
CA GLU A 193 13.49 17.74 15.84
C GLU A 193 13.64 16.38 16.55
N GLY A 194 14.78 15.72 16.36
CA GLY A 194 15.07 14.43 16.99
C GLY A 194 14.68 13.20 16.16
N GLU A 195 14.36 12.12 16.86
CA GLU A 195 14.02 10.84 16.22
C GLU A 195 12.54 10.82 15.77
N TYR A 196 12.30 10.68 14.48
CA TYR A 196 10.94 10.66 13.91
C TYR A 196 10.03 9.57 14.51
N ALA A 197 10.61 8.42 14.86
CA ALA A 197 9.86 7.34 15.50
C ALA A 197 9.34 7.68 16.90
N GLU A 198 9.89 8.70 17.54
CA GLU A 198 9.48 9.17 18.88
C GLU A 198 8.51 10.36 18.83
N TYR A 199 8.21 10.86 17.62
CA TYR A 199 7.32 11.99 17.45
C TYR A 199 5.87 11.60 17.73
N THR A 200 5.18 12.38 18.57
CA THR A 200 3.79 12.14 19.03
C THR A 200 2.81 13.23 18.61
N GLY A 201 3.17 14.05 17.63
CA GLY A 201 2.27 15.08 17.08
C GLY A 201 1.04 14.45 16.40
N GLU A 202 -0.06 15.20 16.37
CA GLU A 202 -1.30 14.76 15.71
C GLU A 202 -1.12 14.54 14.19
N ASP A 203 -0.13 15.21 13.60
CA ASP A 203 0.25 15.11 12.20
C ASP A 203 1.18 13.93 11.88
N ALA A 204 1.61 13.17 12.89
CA ALA A 204 2.43 11.96 12.71
C ALA A 204 1.74 10.85 11.88
N ALA A 205 0.41 10.91 11.77
CA ALA A 205 -0.39 9.98 10.98
C ALA A 205 -0.65 10.44 9.54
N ILE A 206 -0.18 11.62 9.14
CA ILE A 206 -0.43 12.15 7.80
C ILE A 206 0.28 11.28 6.77
N GLY A 207 -0.51 10.74 5.87
CA GLY A 207 -0.09 9.98 4.70
C GLY A 207 -0.77 10.49 3.45
N CYS A 208 -0.50 9.85 2.31
CA CYS A 208 -1.16 10.10 1.04
C CYS A 208 -1.70 8.80 0.41
N GLY A 209 -1.83 7.75 1.21
CA GLY A 209 -2.31 6.44 0.77
C GLY A 209 -3.83 6.36 0.61
N PRO A 210 -4.34 5.19 0.20
CA PRO A 210 -5.77 4.99 -0.05
C PRO A 210 -6.65 5.08 1.20
N TYR A 211 -6.08 4.94 2.39
CA TYR A 211 -6.82 5.03 3.64
C TYR A 211 -6.17 6.01 4.61
N LYS A 212 -7.01 6.83 5.22
CA LYS A 212 -6.63 7.78 6.27
C LYS A 212 -6.87 7.15 7.64
N LEU A 213 -5.92 7.29 8.55
CA LEU A 213 -6.09 6.93 9.95
C LEU A 213 -7.07 7.93 10.61
N THR A 214 -8.19 7.43 11.13
CA THR A 214 -9.26 8.25 11.74
C THR A 214 -9.43 8.00 13.22
N GLY A 215 -8.82 6.96 13.77
CA GLY A 215 -8.86 6.68 15.21
C GLY A 215 -7.81 5.67 15.62
N VAL A 216 -7.24 5.91 16.80
CA VAL A 216 -6.37 4.97 17.52
C VAL A 216 -6.86 4.91 18.96
N ASP A 217 -7.07 3.70 19.45
CA ASP A 217 -7.37 3.42 20.84
C ASP A 217 -6.34 2.42 21.38
N GLU A 218 -5.34 2.96 22.06
CA GLU A 218 -4.23 2.17 22.61
C GLU A 218 -4.69 1.28 23.79
N GLU A 219 -5.73 1.69 24.53
CA GLU A 219 -6.27 0.88 25.64
C GLU A 219 -7.06 -0.32 25.08
N ALA A 220 -7.91 -0.09 24.09
CA ALA A 220 -8.66 -1.14 23.41
C ALA A 220 -7.83 -1.90 22.37
N GLN A 221 -6.56 -1.48 22.14
CA GLN A 221 -5.68 -2.02 21.12
C GLN A 221 -6.36 -2.13 19.75
N SER A 222 -6.98 -1.00 19.31
CA SER A 222 -7.69 -0.92 18.04
C SER A 222 -7.33 0.35 17.26
N MET A 223 -7.41 0.27 15.93
CA MET A 223 -7.32 1.43 15.06
C MET A 223 -8.34 1.36 13.93
N THR A 224 -8.73 2.53 13.46
CA THR A 224 -9.71 2.70 12.38
C THR A 224 -9.09 3.51 11.25
N LEU A 225 -9.26 3.02 10.02
CA LEU A 225 -8.85 3.71 8.82
C LEU A 225 -10.06 3.82 7.88
N GLU A 226 -10.21 4.95 7.21
CA GLU A 226 -11.29 5.20 6.27
C GLU A 226 -10.73 5.48 4.87
N ALA A 227 -11.42 4.96 3.85
CA ALA A 227 -11.06 5.22 2.46
C ALA A 227 -11.15 6.71 2.15
N VAL A 228 -10.12 7.28 1.53
CA VAL A 228 -10.06 8.71 1.20
C VAL A 228 -11.06 9.11 0.12
N SER A 229 -11.45 8.17 -0.74
CA SER A 229 -12.42 8.36 -1.82
C SER A 229 -12.88 7.00 -2.37
N ASP A 230 -13.74 7.00 -3.38
CA ASP A 230 -14.17 5.78 -4.08
C ASP A 230 -13.08 5.17 -4.96
N THR A 231 -12.10 5.97 -5.33
CA THR A 231 -11.00 5.53 -6.20
C THR A 231 -9.68 6.13 -5.71
N TYR A 232 -8.60 5.40 -5.85
CA TYR A 232 -7.25 5.87 -5.54
C TYR A 232 -6.30 5.48 -6.67
N MET A 233 -5.61 6.47 -7.26
CA MET A 233 -4.69 6.28 -8.40
C MET A 233 -5.31 5.41 -9.52
N GLY A 234 -6.57 5.69 -9.85
CA GLY A 234 -7.32 5.00 -10.91
C GLY A 234 -7.86 3.60 -10.55
N GLN A 235 -7.74 3.18 -9.29
CA GLN A 235 -8.27 1.91 -8.80
C GLN A 235 -9.46 2.14 -7.87
N GLU A 236 -10.51 1.32 -7.98
CA GLU A 236 -11.66 1.35 -7.07
C GLU A 236 -11.28 0.83 -5.69
N LEU A 237 -11.63 1.59 -4.65
CA LEU A 237 -11.53 1.16 -3.26
C LEU A 237 -12.85 0.50 -2.85
N THR A 238 -12.83 -0.82 -2.77
CA THR A 238 -14.03 -1.62 -2.50
C THR A 238 -14.38 -1.74 -1.02
N VAL A 239 -13.46 -1.43 -0.12
CA VAL A 239 -13.66 -1.39 1.33
C VAL A 239 -13.69 0.06 1.78
N ARG A 240 -14.73 0.47 2.52
CA ARG A 240 -14.90 1.85 2.99
C ARG A 240 -14.14 2.13 4.27
N LYS A 241 -14.09 1.13 5.15
CA LYS A 241 -13.50 1.25 6.48
C LYS A 241 -12.72 -0.02 6.81
N LEU A 242 -11.53 0.17 7.37
CA LEU A 242 -10.74 -0.89 7.97
C LEU A 242 -10.74 -0.69 9.49
N THR A 243 -11.12 -1.72 10.23
CA THR A 243 -10.95 -1.74 11.69
C THR A 243 -9.95 -2.83 12.02
N VAL A 244 -8.84 -2.44 12.63
CA VAL A 244 -7.76 -3.37 13.02
C VAL A 244 -7.76 -3.50 14.53
N ARG A 245 -7.67 -4.74 15.02
CA ARG A 245 -7.62 -5.05 16.45
C ARG A 245 -6.54 -6.05 16.79
N THR A 246 -5.81 -5.77 17.85
CA THR A 246 -4.79 -6.68 18.39
C THR A 246 -5.40 -7.71 19.31
N TYR A 247 -4.88 -8.93 19.22
CA TYR A 247 -5.21 -10.07 20.10
C TYR A 247 -3.95 -10.56 20.80
N ASP A 248 -4.09 -11.01 22.04
CA ASP A 248 -2.97 -11.41 22.89
C ASP A 248 -2.22 -12.65 22.38
N SER A 249 -2.85 -13.44 21.52
CA SER A 249 -2.25 -14.66 20.97
C SER A 249 -2.82 -15.04 19.61
N HIS A 250 -2.08 -15.85 18.86
CA HIS A 250 -2.58 -16.44 17.60
C HIS A 250 -3.82 -17.33 17.82
N ASP A 251 -3.91 -18.03 18.96
CA ASP A 251 -5.07 -18.87 19.28
C ASP A 251 -6.33 -18.00 19.48
N ALA A 252 -6.20 -16.89 20.21
CA ALA A 252 -7.29 -15.92 20.37
C ALA A 252 -7.72 -15.32 19.02
N LEU A 253 -6.76 -14.97 18.18
CA LEU A 253 -7.01 -14.43 16.84
C LEU A 253 -7.73 -15.44 15.93
N VAL A 254 -7.32 -16.71 15.93
CA VAL A 254 -8.00 -17.79 15.20
C VAL A 254 -9.42 -18.01 15.72
N MET A 255 -9.65 -17.89 17.02
CA MET A 255 -11.01 -17.98 17.60
C MET A 255 -11.88 -16.79 17.17
N ALA A 256 -11.34 -15.58 17.15
CA ALA A 256 -12.03 -14.38 16.67
C ALA A 256 -12.42 -14.51 15.18
N LEU A 257 -11.53 -15.03 14.33
CA LEU A 257 -11.85 -15.30 12.93
C LEU A 257 -12.96 -16.36 12.79
N ARG A 258 -12.90 -17.44 13.56
CA ARG A 258 -13.91 -18.51 13.53
C ARG A 258 -15.28 -18.05 14.03
N SER A 259 -15.32 -17.15 15.01
CA SER A 259 -16.57 -16.58 15.54
C SER A 259 -17.16 -15.50 14.66
N GLY A 260 -16.43 -15.02 13.65
CA GLY A 260 -16.82 -13.89 12.81
C GLY A 260 -16.67 -12.53 13.53
N GLU A 261 -15.86 -12.46 14.60
CA GLU A 261 -15.49 -11.18 15.24
C GLU A 261 -14.54 -10.38 14.33
N VAL A 262 -13.66 -11.05 13.59
CA VAL A 262 -12.85 -10.47 12.51
C VAL A 262 -13.09 -11.22 11.20
N ASP A 263 -12.86 -10.55 10.10
CA ASP A 263 -13.06 -11.04 8.74
C ASP A 263 -11.76 -11.56 8.11
N ALA A 264 -10.61 -11.08 8.61
CA ALA A 264 -9.27 -11.44 8.16
C ALA A 264 -8.25 -11.38 9.32
N MET A 265 -7.09 -11.98 9.09
CA MET A 265 -5.96 -11.96 10.02
C MET A 265 -4.61 -12.03 9.28
#